data_b6b0f3ce42ead4e9e106e56d9c04e7ff
#
_entry.id   b6b0f3ce42ead4e9e106e56d9c04e7ff
#
_cell.length_a   1.000
_cell.length_b   1.000
_cell.length_c   1.000
_cell.angle_alpha   90.00
_cell.angle_beta   90.00
_cell.angle_gamma   90.00
#
_symmetry.space_group_name_H-M   'P 1'
#
loop_
_entity.id
_entity.type
_entity.pdbx_description
1 polymer ?
#
loop_
_entity_poly.entity_id
_entity_poly.type
_entity_poly.pdbx_seq_one_letter_code
_entity_poly.pdbx_strand_id
1 'polypeptide(L)'
;IGGAAQAAGMIRQQTEHCNTARANVADVISNLSAISEENAASTEETTASMQEMNATINILAESAQQLQDMAKSLEENISFFHMERDRIKDSIHEAIEA
;
A
#
# COMPACT_ATOMS: atom_id res chain seq x y z
N ILE A 1 53.20 8.13 -47.24
CA ILE A 1 53.65 8.81 -46.03
C ILE A 1 52.52 9.72 -45.50
N GLY A 2 51.90 10.54 -46.36
CA GLY A 2 50.80 11.42 -45.97
C GLY A 2 49.58 10.62 -45.54
N GLY A 3 49.30 9.49 -46.21
CA GLY A 3 48.18 8.63 -45.85
C GLY A 3 48.34 7.94 -44.51
N ALA A 4 49.56 7.56 -44.15
CA ALA A 4 49.83 6.94 -42.84
C ALA A 4 49.67 7.94 -41.70
N ALA A 5 50.19 9.17 -41.87
CA ALA A 5 50.00 10.20 -40.87
C ALA A 5 48.55 10.59 -40.69
N GLN A 6 47.81 10.64 -41.78
CA GLN A 6 46.37 10.92 -41.75
C GLN A 6 45.58 9.82 -41.06
N ALA A 7 45.90 8.55 -41.34
CA ALA A 7 45.32 7.41 -40.68
C ALA A 7 45.61 7.37 -39.18
N ALA A 8 46.84 7.72 -38.78
CA ALA A 8 47.26 7.80 -37.38
C ALA A 8 46.47 8.90 -36.65
N GLY A 9 46.26 10.04 -37.31
CA GLY A 9 45.43 11.13 -36.76
C GLY A 9 43.96 10.72 -36.55
N MET A 10 43.42 9.99 -37.53
CA MET A 10 42.07 9.46 -37.42
C MET A 10 41.93 8.47 -36.29
N ILE A 11 42.90 7.59 -36.10
CA ILE A 11 42.92 6.61 -35.02
C ILE A 11 42.96 7.32 -33.68
N ARG A 12 43.78 8.36 -33.54
CA ARG A 12 43.86 9.16 -32.32
C ARG A 12 42.53 9.78 -32.00
N GLN A 13 41.87 10.37 -32.99
CA GLN A 13 40.58 11.03 -32.85
C GLN A 13 39.51 10.04 -32.44
N GLN A 14 39.48 8.86 -33.05
CA GLN A 14 38.54 7.79 -32.67
C GLN A 14 38.82 7.28 -31.29
N THR A 15 40.07 7.20 -30.86
CA THR A 15 40.43 6.77 -29.51
C THR A 15 39.93 7.77 -28.47
N GLU A 16 40.03 9.06 -28.76
CA GLU A 16 39.52 10.13 -27.90
C GLU A 16 38.00 10.04 -27.81
N HIS A 17 37.31 9.80 -28.91
CA HIS A 17 35.85 9.57 -28.93
C HIS A 17 35.47 8.35 -28.08
N CYS A 18 36.22 7.28 -28.19
CA CYS A 18 36.01 6.06 -27.41
C CYS A 18 36.19 6.32 -25.93
N ASN A 19 37.21 7.06 -25.54
CA ASN A 19 37.45 7.40 -24.13
C ASN A 19 36.33 8.28 -23.58
N THR A 20 35.84 9.23 -24.36
CA THR A 20 34.71 10.10 -23.97
C THR A 20 33.44 9.26 -23.81
N ALA A 21 33.19 8.37 -24.77
CA ALA A 21 32.03 7.48 -24.70
C ALA A 21 32.10 6.55 -23.46
N ARG A 22 33.29 6.04 -23.18
CA ARG A 22 33.53 5.19 -22.00
C ARG A 22 33.24 5.94 -20.70
N ALA A 23 33.71 7.19 -20.61
CA ALA A 23 33.46 8.04 -19.45
C ALA A 23 31.96 8.30 -19.28
N ASN A 24 31.25 8.57 -20.38
CA ASN A 24 29.81 8.79 -20.37
C ASN A 24 29.06 7.53 -19.93
N VAL A 25 29.48 6.35 -20.41
CA VAL A 25 28.89 5.06 -20.01
C VAL A 25 29.13 4.82 -18.52
N ALA A 26 30.32 5.10 -18.02
CA ALA A 26 30.66 4.97 -16.60
C ALA A 26 29.76 5.86 -15.74
N ASP A 27 29.50 7.10 -16.17
CA ASP A 27 28.60 8.02 -15.48
C ASP A 27 27.17 7.49 -15.46
N VAL A 28 26.70 6.97 -16.61
CA VAL A 28 25.37 6.38 -16.71
C VAL A 28 25.24 5.17 -15.79
N ILE A 29 26.24 4.32 -15.73
CA ILE A 29 26.26 3.14 -14.87
C ILE A 29 26.21 3.57 -13.39
N SER A 30 26.98 4.60 -13.02
CA SER A 30 27.00 5.13 -11.67
C SER A 30 25.60 5.66 -11.28
N ASN A 31 24.98 6.43 -12.17
CA ASN A 31 23.64 6.97 -11.97
C ASN A 31 22.61 5.85 -11.88
N LEU A 32 22.75 4.85 -12.74
CA LEU A 32 21.85 3.69 -12.75
C LEU A 32 21.95 2.90 -11.44
N SER A 33 23.15 2.73 -10.90
CA SER A 33 23.38 2.08 -9.60
C SER A 33 22.69 2.85 -8.47
N ALA A 34 22.80 4.18 -8.48
CA ALA A 34 22.15 5.04 -7.49
C ALA A 34 20.63 4.92 -7.58
N ILE A 35 20.08 4.93 -8.79
CA ILE A 35 18.65 4.77 -9.03
C ILE A 35 18.20 3.38 -8.57
N SER A 36 18.98 2.34 -8.81
CA SER A 36 18.66 0.98 -8.39
C SER A 36 18.62 0.86 -6.86
N GLU A 37 19.55 1.49 -6.17
CA GLU A 37 19.56 1.55 -4.71
C GLU A 37 18.34 2.28 -4.18
N GLU A 38 18.01 3.40 -4.79
CA GLU A 38 16.84 4.19 -4.43
C GLU A 38 15.56 3.39 -4.66
N ASN A 39 15.47 2.68 -5.79
CA ASN A 39 14.33 1.82 -6.09
C ASN A 39 14.19 0.68 -5.08
N ALA A 40 15.30 0.06 -4.69
CA ALA A 40 15.29 -0.99 -3.69
C ALA A 40 14.79 -0.47 -2.34
N ALA A 41 15.24 0.72 -1.93
CA ALA A 41 14.79 1.37 -0.69
C ALA A 41 13.30 1.69 -0.76
N SER A 42 12.84 2.24 -1.90
CA SER A 42 11.42 2.54 -2.12
C SER A 42 10.55 1.29 -2.09
N THR A 43 11.06 0.19 -2.65
CA THR A 43 10.35 -1.09 -2.64
C THR A 43 10.22 -1.63 -1.23
N GLU A 44 11.28 -1.54 -0.41
CA GLU A 44 11.24 -1.94 0.99
C GLU A 44 10.22 -1.11 1.77
N GLU A 45 10.20 0.19 1.54
CA GLU A 45 9.26 1.11 2.17
C GLU A 45 7.82 0.78 1.76
N THR A 46 7.59 0.51 0.47
CA THR A 46 6.29 0.11 -0.04
C THR A 46 5.84 -1.20 0.58
N THR A 47 6.73 -2.17 0.70
CA THR A 47 6.45 -3.47 1.32
C THR A 47 6.04 -3.29 2.78
N ALA A 48 6.76 -2.44 3.53
CA ALA A 48 6.43 -2.13 4.92
C ALA A 48 5.05 -1.47 5.03
N SER A 49 4.75 -0.54 4.12
CA SER A 49 3.44 0.13 4.07
C SER A 49 2.32 -0.87 3.76
N MET A 50 2.57 -1.81 2.88
CA MET A 50 1.59 -2.86 2.55
C MET A 50 1.33 -3.79 3.73
N GLN A 51 2.36 -4.11 4.51
CA GLN A 51 2.21 -4.91 5.72
C GLN A 51 1.36 -4.16 6.76
N GLU A 52 1.59 -2.87 6.93
CA GLU A 52 0.79 -2.03 7.82
C GLU A 52 -0.65 -1.96 7.34
N MET A 53 -0.85 -1.84 6.02
CA MET A 53 -2.19 -1.81 5.43
C MET A 53 -2.92 -3.12 5.68
N ASN A 54 -2.25 -4.26 5.53
CA ASN A 54 -2.84 -5.57 5.82
C ASN A 54 -3.26 -5.69 7.28
N ALA A 55 -2.42 -5.20 8.20
CA ALA A 55 -2.75 -5.17 9.63
C ALA A 55 -3.97 -4.30 9.90
N THR A 56 -4.05 -3.13 9.24
CA THR A 56 -5.19 -2.22 9.36
C THR A 56 -6.46 -2.86 8.82
N ILE A 57 -6.37 -3.58 7.69
CA ILE A 57 -7.51 -4.29 7.10
C ILE A 57 -8.01 -5.36 8.05
N ASN A 58 -7.12 -6.10 8.71
CA ASN A 58 -7.49 -7.11 9.69
C ASN A 58 -8.21 -6.47 10.89
N ILE A 59 -7.72 -5.34 11.38
CA ILE A 59 -8.35 -4.59 12.47
C ILE A 59 -9.74 -4.10 12.04
N LEU A 60 -9.86 -3.61 10.80
CA LEU A 60 -11.16 -3.19 10.24
C LEU A 60 -12.14 -4.35 10.16
N ALA A 61 -11.67 -5.52 9.75
CA ALA A 61 -12.51 -6.72 9.67
C ALA A 61 -13.01 -7.12 11.06
N GLU A 62 -12.14 -7.10 12.07
CA GLU A 62 -12.51 -7.35 13.46
C GLU A 62 -13.51 -6.33 13.97
N SER A 63 -13.29 -5.05 13.68
CA SER A 63 -14.19 -3.97 14.09
C SER A 63 -15.57 -4.13 13.43
N ALA A 64 -15.59 -4.50 12.16
CA ALA A 64 -16.85 -4.76 11.45
C ALA A 64 -17.60 -5.94 12.08
N GLN A 65 -16.88 -6.99 12.46
CA GLN A 65 -17.47 -8.14 13.14
C GLN A 65 -18.04 -7.74 14.49
N GLN A 66 -17.32 -6.93 15.26
CA GLN A 66 -17.78 -6.41 16.55
C GLN A 66 -19.02 -5.55 16.38
N LEU A 67 -19.06 -4.70 15.37
CA LEU A 67 -20.22 -3.88 15.06
C LEU A 67 -21.42 -4.73 14.71
N GLN A 68 -21.22 -5.79 13.95
CA GLN A 68 -22.27 -6.72 13.58
C GLN A 68 -22.82 -7.43 14.83
N ASP A 69 -21.94 -7.88 15.72
CA ASP A 69 -22.31 -8.51 16.99
C ASP A 69 -23.08 -7.55 17.90
N MET A 70 -22.62 -6.30 17.97
CA MET A 70 -23.29 -5.25 18.73
C MET A 70 -24.68 -4.94 18.18
N ALA A 71 -24.82 -4.87 16.85
CA ALA A 71 -26.09 -4.64 16.18
C ALA A 71 -27.07 -5.79 16.48
N LYS A 72 -26.57 -7.02 16.47
CA LYS A 72 -27.36 -8.20 16.79
C LYS A 72 -27.82 -8.18 18.24
N SER A 73 -26.91 -7.84 19.17
CA SER A 73 -27.25 -7.70 20.59
C SER A 73 -28.28 -6.62 20.81
N LEU A 74 -28.14 -5.50 20.10
CA LEU A 74 -29.09 -4.38 20.17
C LEU A 74 -30.45 -4.81 19.64
N GLU A 75 -30.49 -5.54 18.54
CA GLU A 75 -31.71 -6.09 17.98
C GLU A 75 -32.42 -7.02 18.96
N GLU A 76 -31.67 -7.91 19.62
CA GLU A 76 -32.19 -8.80 20.66
C GLU A 76 -32.74 -8.02 21.85
N ASN A 77 -32.02 -6.99 22.28
CA ASN A 77 -32.46 -6.13 23.39
C ASN A 77 -33.74 -5.36 23.04
N ILE A 78 -33.82 -4.87 21.82
CA ILE A 78 -35.02 -4.16 21.33
C ILE A 78 -36.21 -5.14 21.27
N SER A 79 -36.00 -6.35 20.78
CA SER A 79 -37.03 -7.39 20.74
C SER A 79 -37.51 -7.74 22.15
N PHE A 80 -36.57 -7.92 23.08
CA PHE A 80 -36.88 -8.19 24.47
C PHE A 80 -37.68 -7.04 25.08
N PHE A 81 -37.25 -5.81 24.85
CA PHE A 81 -37.93 -4.61 25.36
C PHE A 81 -39.33 -4.47 24.79
N HIS A 82 -39.49 -4.82 23.53
CA HIS A 82 -40.76 -4.76 22.84
C HIS A 82 -41.74 -5.81 23.43
N MET A 83 -41.25 -7.04 23.67
CA MET A 83 -42.01 -8.09 24.33
C MET A 83 -42.42 -7.70 25.74
N GLU A 84 -41.50 -7.11 26.50
CA GLU A 84 -41.75 -6.66 27.87
C GLU A 84 -42.81 -5.56 27.87
N ARG A 85 -42.75 -4.63 26.91
CA ARG A 85 -43.72 -3.58 26.75
C ARG A 85 -45.12 -4.12 26.45
N ASP A 86 -45.18 -5.09 25.57
CA ASP A 86 -46.45 -5.72 25.19
C ASP A 86 -47.06 -6.47 26.38
N ARG A 87 -46.22 -7.16 27.18
CA ARG A 87 -46.65 -7.88 28.37
C ARG A 87 -47.22 -6.90 29.43
N ILE A 88 -46.56 -5.78 29.65
CA ILE A 88 -47.00 -4.75 30.56
C ILE A 88 -48.34 -4.17 30.09
N LYS A 89 -48.45 -3.91 28.78
CA LYS A 89 -49.64 -3.38 28.14
C LYS A 89 -50.82 -4.34 28.35
N ASP A 90 -50.60 -5.65 28.16
CA ASP A 90 -51.62 -6.65 28.36
C ASP A 90 -52.05 -6.76 29.84
N SER A 91 -51.07 -6.68 30.77
CA SER A 91 -51.33 -6.65 32.19
C SER A 91 -52.18 -5.46 32.62
N ILE A 92 -51.89 -4.30 32.07
CA ILE A 92 -52.65 -3.07 32.34
C ILE A 92 -54.08 -3.23 31.80
N HIS A 93 -54.22 -3.77 30.61
CA HIS A 93 -55.50 -3.97 29.95
C HIS A 93 -56.37 -4.92 30.77
N GLU A 94 -55.80 -6.02 31.25
CA GLU A 94 -56.45 -6.99 32.13
C GLU A 94 -56.93 -6.35 33.44
N ALA A 95 -56.06 -5.53 34.03
CA ALA A 95 -56.40 -4.81 35.27
C ALA A 95 -57.53 -3.81 35.08
N ILE A 96 -57.60 -3.17 33.91
CA ILE A 96 -58.66 -2.20 33.58
C ILE A 96 -60.00 -2.92 33.35
N GLU A 97 -60.00 -4.09 32.71
CA GLU A 97 -61.20 -4.87 32.42
C GLU A 97 -61.76 -5.59 33.65
N ALA A 98 -60.89 -5.87 34.59
CA ALA A 98 -61.32 -6.47 35.86
C ALA A 98 -61.96 -5.42 36.75
#